data_5858d5a6c3def44a78d43442ff21867a
#
_entry.id   5858d5a6c3def44a78d43442ff21867a
#
_cell.length_a   1.000
_cell.length_b   1.000
_cell.length_c   1.000
_cell.angle_alpha   90.00
_cell.angle_beta   90.00
_cell.angle_gamma   90.00
#
_symmetry.space_group_name_H-M   'P 1'
#
loop_
_entity.id
_entity.type
_entity.pdbx_description
1 polymer ?
#
loop_
_entity_poly.entity_id
_entity_poly.type
_entity_poly.pdbx_seq_one_letter_code
_entity_poly.pdbx_strand_id
1 'polypeptide(L)'
;PAVVARQPLISGWRATTVGVAKRTQVVSAVSPGRVSRQRRMSWASTDEALEHFLKKEVFTRWDPQVLHDYVTHGLHDKDGRRVLGFDRAVETAIYNTLPHNLDRLLRRHPLRCPTAFIGGLDSVEMRQVGMALTRRITGGRIMMLDGSHLFPMEQPLATAAAIEAALLNLSSIAP
;
A
#
# COMPACT_ATOMS: atom_id res chain seq x y z
N PRO A 1 17.86 25.78 6.51
CA PRO A 1 18.26 24.37 6.59
C PRO A 1 17.09 23.58 7.14
N ALA A 2 16.40 22.89 6.20
CA ALA A 2 15.29 22.04 6.53
C ALA A 2 15.83 20.79 7.22
N VAL A 3 15.42 20.58 8.44
CA VAL A 3 15.65 19.30 9.17
C VAL A 3 14.72 18.27 8.52
N VAL A 4 15.24 17.50 7.58
CA VAL A 4 14.61 16.29 7.09
C VAL A 4 14.58 15.31 8.28
N ALA A 5 13.44 15.17 8.91
CA ALA A 5 13.22 14.13 9.89
C ALA A 5 13.41 12.78 9.18
N ARG A 6 14.57 12.18 9.34
CA ARG A 6 14.85 10.80 8.92
C ARG A 6 13.86 9.91 9.66
N GLN A 7 12.89 9.37 8.93
CA GLN A 7 12.13 8.24 9.44
C GLN A 7 13.12 7.13 9.80
N PRO A 8 13.01 6.49 10.97
CA PRO A 8 13.87 5.38 11.31
C PRO A 8 13.70 4.31 10.23
N LEU A 9 14.81 4.00 9.57
CA LEU A 9 14.95 2.88 8.66
C LEU A 9 14.46 1.62 9.40
N ILE A 10 13.30 1.09 9.02
CA ILE A 10 12.88 -0.25 9.44
C ILE A 10 13.71 -1.24 8.61
N SER A 11 15.03 -1.15 8.76
CA SER A 11 15.96 -2.10 8.21
C SER A 11 15.94 -3.34 9.11
N GLY A 12 15.28 -4.39 8.67
CA GLY A 12 15.42 -5.68 9.32
C GLY A 12 14.11 -6.38 9.73
N TRP A 13 13.05 -6.25 8.99
CA TRP A 13 11.88 -7.13 9.15
C TRP A 13 12.23 -8.55 8.66
N ARG A 14 13.06 -9.23 9.43
CA ARG A 14 13.18 -10.68 9.29
C ARG A 14 11.89 -11.32 9.79
N ALA A 15 11.42 -12.35 9.10
CA ALA A 15 10.22 -13.11 9.46
C ALA A 15 10.19 -13.56 10.94
N THR A 16 11.36 -13.83 11.53
CA THR A 16 11.59 -14.10 12.95
C THR A 16 11.23 -12.95 13.87
N THR A 17 11.57 -11.71 13.51
CA THR A 17 11.34 -10.53 14.37
C THR A 17 9.83 -10.23 14.50
N VAL A 18 9.07 -10.35 13.41
CA VAL A 18 7.61 -10.17 13.44
C VAL A 18 6.92 -11.27 14.26
N GLY A 19 7.40 -12.50 14.17
CA GLY A 19 6.89 -13.61 14.97
C GLY A 19 7.10 -13.41 16.48
N VAL A 20 8.27 -12.93 16.88
CA VAL A 20 8.61 -12.61 18.28
C VAL A 20 7.84 -11.39 18.76
N ALA A 21 7.79 -10.31 17.93
CA ALA A 21 7.06 -9.10 18.26
C ALA A 21 5.56 -9.34 18.47
N LYS A 22 4.93 -10.27 17.71
CA LYS A 22 3.54 -10.70 17.95
C LYS A 22 3.34 -11.29 19.34
N ARG A 23 4.34 -12.00 19.88
CA ARG A 23 4.27 -12.57 21.24
C ARG A 23 4.42 -11.53 22.36
N THR A 24 5.09 -10.43 22.09
CA THR A 24 5.47 -9.44 23.11
C THR A 24 4.65 -8.14 23.07
N GLN A 25 3.60 -8.02 22.26
CA GLN A 25 2.80 -6.80 22.03
C GLN A 25 3.63 -5.59 21.51
N VAL A 26 4.87 -5.77 21.12
CA VAL A 26 5.75 -4.71 20.59
C VAL A 26 5.40 -4.37 19.14
N VAL A 27 4.57 -5.18 18.47
CA VAL A 27 4.17 -4.98 17.06
C VAL A 27 3.60 -3.59 16.82
N SER A 28 2.79 -3.05 17.74
CA SER A 28 2.15 -1.74 17.58
C SER A 28 3.14 -0.56 17.58
N ALA A 29 4.32 -0.74 18.15
CA ALA A 29 5.35 0.31 18.19
C ALA A 29 6.19 0.35 16.89
N VAL A 30 6.26 -0.77 16.16
CA VAL A 30 7.11 -0.95 14.97
C VAL A 30 6.32 -1.01 13.67
N SER A 31 5.00 -1.22 13.75
CA SER A 31 4.13 -1.36 12.58
C SER A 31 3.54 0.00 12.12
N PRO A 32 3.17 0.13 10.83
CA PRO A 32 2.40 1.26 10.33
C PRO A 32 1.06 1.48 11.06
N GLY A 33 0.60 0.49 11.82
CA GLY A 33 -0.62 0.56 12.63
C GLY A 33 -0.64 1.69 13.67
N ARG A 34 0.54 2.22 14.07
CA ARG A 34 0.60 3.42 14.91
C ARG A 34 0.07 4.66 14.18
N VAL A 35 0.41 4.79 12.91
CA VAL A 35 -0.03 5.91 12.07
C VAL A 35 -1.52 5.79 11.75
N SER A 36 -2.00 4.61 11.38
CA SER A 36 -3.42 4.38 11.08
C SER A 36 -4.33 4.63 12.28
N ARG A 37 -3.87 4.30 13.49
CA ARG A 37 -4.63 4.54 14.74
C ARG A 37 -4.91 6.02 14.99
N GLN A 38 -4.04 6.92 14.53
CA GLN A 38 -4.17 8.37 14.71
C GLN A 38 -4.83 9.05 13.50
N ARG A 39 -5.25 8.28 12.49
CA ARG A 39 -5.87 8.82 11.28
C ARG A 39 -7.15 9.60 11.62
N ARG A 40 -7.27 10.81 11.12
CA ARG A 40 -8.52 11.57 11.17
C ARG A 40 -9.57 10.86 10.32
N MET A 41 -10.77 10.71 10.84
CA MET A 41 -11.84 9.91 10.23
C MET A 41 -13.00 10.74 9.73
N SER A 42 -13.14 12.04 10.13
CA SER A 42 -14.29 12.86 9.75
C SER A 42 -13.93 14.34 9.53
N TRP A 43 -14.69 14.97 8.63
CA TRP A 43 -14.58 16.37 8.24
C TRP A 43 -15.97 16.98 8.14
N ALA A 44 -16.07 18.32 8.23
CA ALA A 44 -17.34 19.02 8.09
C ALA A 44 -17.87 19.00 6.65
N SER A 45 -16.98 18.99 5.66
CA SER A 45 -17.31 18.97 4.24
C SER A 45 -16.29 18.18 3.42
N THR A 46 -16.61 17.91 2.15
CA THR A 46 -15.69 17.35 1.18
C THR A 46 -14.50 18.27 0.93
N ASP A 47 -14.72 19.58 0.89
CA ASP A 47 -13.66 20.59 0.70
C ASP A 47 -12.67 20.59 1.86
N GLU A 48 -13.17 20.53 3.11
CA GLU A 48 -12.29 20.40 4.29
C GLU A 48 -11.46 19.10 4.24
N ALA A 49 -12.05 18.02 3.74
CA ALA A 49 -11.32 16.78 3.57
C ALA A 49 -10.23 16.91 2.50
N LEU A 50 -10.54 17.51 1.35
CA LEU A 50 -9.59 17.75 0.27
C LEU A 50 -8.41 18.61 0.76
N GLU A 51 -8.68 19.73 1.42
CA GLU A 51 -7.63 20.57 2.02
C GLU A 51 -6.76 19.80 3.02
N HIS A 52 -7.39 18.95 3.83
CA HIS A 52 -6.67 18.13 4.81
C HIS A 52 -5.70 17.15 4.12
N PHE A 53 -6.12 16.52 3.03
CA PHE A 53 -5.28 15.57 2.31
C PHE A 53 -4.17 16.29 1.53
N LEU A 54 -4.44 17.42 0.88
CA LEU A 54 -3.46 18.23 0.17
C LEU A 54 -2.31 18.75 1.06
N LYS A 55 -2.52 18.88 2.37
CA LYS A 55 -1.45 19.25 3.33
C LYS A 55 -0.46 18.12 3.62
N LYS A 56 -0.71 16.91 3.11
CA LYS A 56 0.15 15.73 3.35
C LYS A 56 0.93 15.40 2.08
N GLU A 57 2.24 15.37 2.18
CA GLU A 57 3.16 15.12 1.07
C GLU A 57 2.78 13.90 0.22
N VAL A 58 2.33 12.81 0.83
CA VAL A 58 1.94 11.60 0.10
C VAL A 58 0.79 11.84 -0.89
N PHE A 59 -0.14 12.75 -0.59
CA PHE A 59 -1.27 13.03 -1.46
C PHE A 59 -0.99 14.14 -2.50
N THR A 60 0.07 14.94 -2.31
CA THR A 60 0.45 15.96 -3.31
C THR A 60 1.03 15.35 -4.58
N ARG A 61 1.44 14.08 -4.52
CA ARG A 61 1.91 13.32 -5.69
C ARG A 61 0.79 12.66 -6.49
N TRP A 62 -0.41 12.56 -5.93
CA TRP A 62 -1.54 11.93 -6.60
C TRP A 62 -2.02 12.78 -7.77
N ASP A 63 -2.54 12.11 -8.78
CA ASP A 63 -3.32 12.78 -9.83
C ASP A 63 -4.46 13.56 -9.18
N PRO A 64 -4.67 14.84 -9.53
CA PRO A 64 -5.69 15.69 -8.91
C PRO A 64 -7.10 15.11 -9.01
N GLN A 65 -7.45 14.47 -10.15
CA GLN A 65 -8.77 13.85 -10.33
C GLN A 65 -8.92 12.65 -9.39
N VAL A 66 -7.88 11.84 -9.25
CA VAL A 66 -7.90 10.67 -8.33
C VAL A 66 -8.08 11.12 -6.89
N LEU A 67 -7.41 12.20 -6.47
CA LEU A 67 -7.61 12.75 -5.13
C LEU A 67 -9.02 13.30 -4.93
N HIS A 68 -9.54 14.02 -5.93
CA HIS A 68 -10.93 14.50 -5.92
C HIS A 68 -11.93 13.34 -5.80
N ASP A 69 -11.76 12.30 -6.58
CA ASP A 69 -12.61 11.11 -6.55
C ASP A 69 -12.52 10.39 -5.20
N TYR A 70 -11.31 10.32 -4.63
CA TYR A 70 -11.10 9.73 -3.30
C TYR A 70 -11.90 10.46 -2.21
N VAL A 71 -11.91 11.80 -2.19
CA VAL A 71 -12.68 12.55 -1.19
C VAL A 71 -14.16 12.60 -1.49
N THR A 72 -14.55 12.50 -2.75
CA THR A 72 -15.97 12.53 -3.16
C THR A 72 -16.66 11.19 -2.90
N HIS A 73 -16.00 10.08 -3.27
CA HIS A 73 -16.59 8.75 -3.24
C HIS A 73 -16.07 7.85 -2.12
N GLY A 74 -14.87 8.13 -1.59
CA GLY A 74 -14.29 7.40 -0.45
C GLY A 74 -14.81 7.86 0.92
N LEU A 75 -15.58 8.95 0.95
CA LEU A 75 -16.26 9.45 2.14
C LEU A 75 -17.76 9.26 1.99
N HIS A 76 -18.46 9.03 3.11
CA HIS A 76 -19.93 8.96 3.17
C HIS A 76 -20.47 9.95 4.21
N ASP A 77 -21.74 10.29 4.09
CA ASP A 77 -22.41 11.17 5.05
C ASP A 77 -22.82 10.38 6.31
N LYS A 78 -22.44 10.91 7.45
CA LYS A 78 -22.84 10.39 8.75
C LYS A 78 -22.97 11.54 9.75
N ASP A 79 -24.16 11.71 10.34
CA ASP A 79 -24.45 12.73 11.34
C ASP A 79 -24.05 14.16 10.89
N GLY A 80 -24.31 14.49 9.62
CA GLY A 80 -24.00 15.79 9.03
C GLY A 80 -22.51 16.03 8.78
N ARG A 81 -21.68 14.97 8.77
CA ARG A 81 -20.24 15.02 8.51
C ARG A 81 -19.84 14.04 7.40
N ARG A 82 -18.74 14.37 6.72
CA ARG A 82 -18.09 13.44 5.77
C ARG A 82 -17.15 12.53 6.56
N VAL A 83 -17.36 11.22 6.47
CA VAL A 83 -16.61 10.20 7.23
C VAL A 83 -15.96 9.21 6.27
N LEU A 84 -14.73 8.77 6.55
CA LEU A 84 -14.08 7.72 5.76
C LEU A 84 -14.91 6.44 5.75
N GLY A 85 -15.00 5.80 4.59
CA GLY A 85 -15.79 4.59 4.35
C GLY A 85 -15.25 3.32 5.01
N PHE A 86 -14.16 3.41 5.77
CA PHE A 86 -13.57 2.27 6.49
C PHE A 86 -13.29 2.61 7.97
N ASP A 87 -13.27 1.56 8.80
CA ASP A 87 -12.91 1.70 10.21
C ASP A 87 -11.37 1.64 10.38
N ARG A 88 -10.79 2.68 10.97
CA ARG A 88 -9.34 2.74 11.27
C ARG A 88 -8.89 1.65 12.24
N ALA A 89 -9.77 1.12 13.09
CA ALA A 89 -9.43 0.01 13.99
C ALA A 89 -9.18 -1.27 13.17
N VAL A 90 -9.98 -1.52 12.14
CA VAL A 90 -9.78 -2.61 11.17
C VAL A 90 -8.48 -2.42 10.40
N GLU A 91 -8.22 -1.22 9.86
CA GLU A 91 -6.96 -0.90 9.19
C GLU A 91 -5.75 -1.15 10.10
N THR A 92 -5.83 -0.67 11.34
CA THR A 92 -4.78 -0.87 12.35
C THR A 92 -4.56 -2.35 12.65
N ALA A 93 -5.63 -3.15 12.76
CA ALA A 93 -5.54 -4.58 12.98
C ALA A 93 -4.87 -5.29 11.81
N ILE A 94 -5.18 -4.91 10.57
CA ILE A 94 -4.54 -5.44 9.35
C ILE A 94 -3.03 -5.18 9.41
N TYR A 95 -2.59 -3.96 9.67
CA TYR A 95 -1.17 -3.63 9.77
C TYR A 95 -0.45 -4.40 10.89
N ASN A 96 -1.13 -4.63 12.01
CA ASN A 96 -0.55 -5.38 13.12
C ASN A 96 -0.53 -6.91 12.89
N THR A 97 -1.22 -7.40 11.86
CA THR A 97 -1.34 -8.82 11.54
C THR A 97 -0.76 -9.21 10.18
N LEU A 98 0.10 -8.36 9.60
CA LEU A 98 0.75 -8.66 8.32
C LEU A 98 1.39 -10.05 8.33
N PRO A 99 1.25 -10.83 7.22
CA PRO A 99 1.78 -12.18 7.15
C PRO A 99 3.32 -12.16 7.19
N HIS A 100 3.91 -13.00 8.02
CA HIS A 100 5.36 -13.12 8.19
C HIS A 100 5.93 -14.45 7.67
N ASN A 101 5.07 -15.34 7.19
CA ASN A 101 5.44 -16.69 6.74
C ASN A 101 5.06 -16.95 5.28
N LEU A 102 4.86 -15.89 4.50
CA LEU A 102 4.34 -15.97 3.13
C LEU A 102 5.24 -16.81 2.21
N ASP A 103 6.55 -16.66 2.33
CA ASP A 103 7.53 -17.45 1.55
C ASP A 103 7.35 -18.96 1.79
N ARG A 104 7.22 -19.39 3.05
CA ARG A 104 7.00 -20.79 3.40
C ARG A 104 5.65 -21.30 2.88
N LEU A 105 4.60 -20.48 2.98
CA LEU A 105 3.27 -20.84 2.49
C LEU A 105 3.27 -21.04 0.98
N LEU A 106 3.87 -20.11 0.23
CA LEU A 106 3.94 -20.17 -1.23
C LEU A 106 4.87 -21.26 -1.77
N ARG A 107 5.80 -21.78 -0.97
CA ARG A 107 6.54 -23.00 -1.30
C ARG A 107 5.69 -24.25 -1.17
N ARG A 108 4.84 -24.32 -0.14
CA ARG A 108 3.96 -25.47 0.11
C ARG A 108 2.72 -25.46 -0.79
N HIS A 109 2.24 -24.29 -1.09
CA HIS A 109 1.02 -24.04 -1.87
C HIS A 109 1.34 -23.04 -2.99
N PRO A 110 1.97 -23.48 -4.09
CA PRO A 110 2.28 -22.60 -5.21
C PRO A 110 0.99 -22.04 -5.82
N LEU A 111 1.10 -20.87 -6.43
CA LEU A 111 -0.02 -20.23 -7.12
C LEU A 111 -0.46 -21.12 -8.30
N ARG A 112 -1.78 -21.26 -8.46
CA ARG A 112 -2.38 -22.05 -9.56
C ARG A 112 -2.71 -21.21 -10.79
N CYS A 113 -2.62 -19.89 -10.68
CA CYS A 113 -2.85 -18.96 -11.78
C CYS A 113 -1.55 -18.26 -12.19
N PRO A 114 -1.38 -17.92 -13.47
CA PRO A 114 -0.29 -17.05 -13.91
C PRO A 114 -0.37 -15.72 -13.16
N THR A 115 0.81 -15.20 -12.80
CA THR A 115 0.90 -13.98 -11.96
C THR A 115 1.93 -13.04 -12.56
N ALA A 116 1.63 -11.75 -12.59
CA ALA A 116 2.57 -10.67 -12.89
C ALA A 116 2.63 -9.70 -11.71
N PHE A 117 3.68 -8.91 -11.66
CA PHE A 117 3.86 -7.84 -10.68
C PHE A 117 4.07 -6.52 -11.40
N ILE A 118 3.38 -5.48 -10.92
CA ILE A 118 3.60 -4.10 -11.33
C ILE A 118 3.99 -3.32 -10.08
N GLY A 119 5.07 -2.55 -10.12
CA GLY A 119 5.57 -1.81 -8.97
C GLY A 119 6.07 -0.42 -9.34
N GLY A 120 6.14 0.47 -8.34
CA GLY A 120 6.72 1.80 -8.49
C GLY A 120 8.23 1.79 -8.28
N LEU A 121 8.99 2.46 -9.15
CA LEU A 121 10.45 2.55 -9.08
C LEU A 121 10.94 3.18 -7.78
N ASP A 122 10.18 4.16 -7.24
CA ASP A 122 10.50 4.88 -6.01
C ASP A 122 9.95 4.20 -4.75
N SER A 123 9.29 3.03 -4.87
CA SER A 123 8.70 2.36 -3.71
C SER A 123 9.75 2.01 -2.65
N VAL A 124 9.62 2.64 -1.49
CA VAL A 124 10.45 2.36 -0.31
C VAL A 124 10.12 0.98 0.24
N GLU A 125 8.85 0.61 0.26
CA GLU A 125 8.33 -0.68 0.72
C GLU A 125 8.94 -1.83 -0.06
N MET A 126 8.99 -1.70 -1.38
CA MET A 126 9.60 -2.71 -2.26
C MET A 126 11.10 -2.86 -1.99
N ARG A 127 11.82 -1.75 -1.77
CA ARG A 127 13.25 -1.78 -1.41
C ARG A 127 13.48 -2.46 -0.05
N GLN A 128 12.58 -2.26 0.91
CA GLN A 128 12.68 -2.87 2.25
C GLN A 128 12.42 -4.37 2.24
N VAL A 129 11.41 -4.82 1.48
CA VAL A 129 11.00 -6.23 1.42
C VAL A 129 11.90 -7.03 0.48
N GLY A 130 12.40 -6.40 -0.57
CA GLY A 130 13.17 -7.02 -1.64
C GLY A 130 12.28 -7.78 -2.63
N MET A 131 12.88 -8.22 -3.74
CA MET A 131 12.14 -8.76 -4.89
C MET A 131 12.28 -10.28 -5.09
N ALA A 132 12.97 -10.97 -4.19
CA ALA A 132 13.28 -12.41 -4.38
C ALA A 132 12.00 -13.28 -4.46
N LEU A 133 11.07 -13.07 -3.52
CA LEU A 133 9.79 -13.80 -3.52
C LEU A 133 8.94 -13.41 -4.73
N THR A 134 8.84 -12.12 -5.04
CA THR A 134 8.10 -11.60 -6.19
C THR A 134 8.60 -12.22 -7.50
N ARG A 135 9.91 -12.22 -7.75
CA ARG A 135 10.50 -12.83 -8.93
C ARG A 135 10.16 -14.33 -9.05
N ARG A 136 10.18 -15.04 -7.93
CA ARG A 136 9.86 -16.48 -7.92
C ARG A 136 8.40 -16.74 -8.27
N ILE A 137 7.46 -16.03 -7.68
CA ILE A 137 6.02 -16.30 -7.90
C ILE A 137 5.51 -15.78 -9.24
N THR A 138 6.14 -14.77 -9.80
CA THR A 138 5.77 -14.21 -11.11
C THR A 138 6.51 -14.87 -12.27
N GLY A 139 7.52 -15.71 -11.98
CA GLY A 139 8.42 -16.23 -13.04
C GLY A 139 9.16 -15.12 -13.77
N GLY A 140 9.45 -14.00 -13.11
CA GLY A 140 10.13 -12.84 -13.68
C GLY A 140 9.22 -11.86 -14.43
N ARG A 141 7.90 -12.07 -14.48
CA ARG A 141 6.95 -11.14 -15.12
C ARG A 141 6.77 -9.92 -14.22
N ILE A 142 7.64 -8.96 -14.39
CA ILE A 142 7.73 -7.76 -13.56
C ILE A 142 7.76 -6.54 -14.47
N MET A 143 6.87 -5.61 -14.21
CA MET A 143 6.83 -4.30 -14.85
C MET A 143 7.06 -3.23 -13.78
N MET A 144 7.88 -2.25 -14.08
CA MET A 144 8.17 -1.14 -13.18
C MET A 144 7.71 0.15 -13.84
N LEU A 145 6.95 0.94 -13.11
CA LEU A 145 6.47 2.27 -13.51
C LEU A 145 7.13 3.35 -12.66
N ASP A 146 7.20 4.54 -13.18
CA ASP A 146 7.61 5.70 -12.40
C ASP A 146 6.59 5.94 -11.28
N GLY A 147 7.08 6.31 -10.11
CA GLY A 147 6.25 6.63 -8.95
C GLY A 147 6.58 5.84 -7.70
N SER A 148 5.90 6.19 -6.62
CA SER A 148 6.05 5.59 -5.30
C SER A 148 5.31 4.24 -5.19
N HIS A 149 5.16 3.74 -3.98
CA HIS A 149 4.26 2.59 -3.70
C HIS A 149 2.80 2.87 -4.11
N LEU A 150 2.42 4.14 -4.18
CA LEU A 150 1.09 4.60 -4.57
C LEU A 150 1.03 5.02 -6.06
N PHE A 151 1.94 4.54 -6.89
CA PHE A 151 1.98 4.84 -8.34
C PHE A 151 0.62 4.73 -9.05
N PRO A 152 -0.33 3.84 -8.67
CA PRO A 152 -1.65 3.82 -9.31
C PRO A 152 -2.45 5.11 -9.10
N MET A 153 -2.22 5.79 -7.98
CA MET A 153 -2.86 7.07 -7.68
C MET A 153 -2.10 8.25 -8.29
N GLU A 154 -0.79 8.08 -8.50
CA GLU A 154 0.08 9.11 -9.08
C GLU A 154 0.00 9.12 -10.62
N GLN A 155 -0.16 7.94 -11.23
CA GLN A 155 -0.17 7.73 -12.69
C GLN A 155 -1.27 6.74 -13.12
N PRO A 156 -2.54 7.11 -13.01
CA PRO A 156 -3.66 6.17 -13.22
C PRO A 156 -3.70 5.61 -14.65
N LEU A 157 -3.46 6.44 -15.67
CA LEU A 157 -3.51 6.00 -17.07
C LEU A 157 -2.37 5.04 -17.42
N ALA A 158 -1.14 5.34 -17.00
CA ALA A 158 0.00 4.45 -17.20
C ALA A 158 -0.19 3.13 -16.46
N THR A 159 -0.79 3.17 -15.28
CA THR A 159 -1.14 1.98 -14.50
C THR A 159 -2.18 1.13 -15.22
N ALA A 160 -3.24 1.74 -15.75
CA ALA A 160 -4.26 1.02 -16.51
C ALA A 160 -3.65 0.31 -17.74
N ALA A 161 -2.84 1.01 -18.52
CA ALA A 161 -2.15 0.43 -19.68
C ALA A 161 -1.21 -0.73 -19.27
N ALA A 162 -0.50 -0.60 -18.16
CA ALA A 162 0.36 -1.66 -17.63
C ALA A 162 -0.44 -2.90 -17.19
N ILE A 163 -1.61 -2.70 -16.58
CA ILE A 163 -2.52 -3.80 -16.20
C ILE A 163 -3.03 -4.52 -17.45
N GLU A 164 -3.49 -3.79 -18.46
CA GLU A 164 -3.93 -4.39 -19.73
C GLU A 164 -2.83 -5.21 -20.39
N ALA A 165 -1.63 -4.65 -20.52
CA ALA A 165 -0.48 -5.36 -21.09
C ALA A 165 -0.13 -6.63 -20.30
N ALA A 166 -0.16 -6.55 -18.96
CA ALA A 166 0.08 -7.71 -18.10
C ALA A 166 -0.99 -8.80 -18.29
N LEU A 167 -2.26 -8.43 -18.37
CA LEU A 167 -3.38 -9.37 -18.58
C LEU A 167 -3.27 -10.07 -19.95
N LEU A 168 -2.99 -9.32 -21.02
CA LEU A 168 -2.77 -9.88 -22.36
C LEU A 168 -1.60 -10.88 -22.36
N ASN A 169 -0.49 -10.52 -21.73
CA ASN A 169 0.67 -11.41 -21.60
C ASN A 169 0.33 -12.69 -20.81
N LEU A 170 -0.42 -12.59 -19.72
CA LEU A 170 -0.82 -13.74 -18.92
C LEU A 170 -1.82 -14.63 -19.65
N SER A 171 -2.74 -14.06 -20.43
CA SER A 171 -3.72 -14.82 -21.22
C SER A 171 -3.08 -15.62 -22.33
N SER A 172 -1.96 -15.18 -22.90
CA SER A 172 -1.22 -15.90 -23.94
C SER A 172 -0.47 -17.13 -23.41
N ILE A 173 -0.36 -17.30 -22.10
CA ILE A 173 0.38 -18.39 -21.44
C ILE A 173 -0.57 -19.42 -20.82
N ALA A 174 -1.85 -19.09 -20.69
CA ALA A 174 -2.86 -20.03 -20.20
C ALA A 174 -3.01 -21.20 -21.20
N PRO A 175 -2.97 -22.45 -20.74
CA PRO A 175 -3.12 -23.63 -21.59
C PRO A 175 -4.53 -23.71 -22.21
#